data_0eedabefb26d87365c7e2b2da715c394
#
_entry.id   0eedabefb26d87365c7e2b2da715c394
#
_cell.length_a   1.000
_cell.length_b   1.000
_cell.length_c   1.000
_cell.angle_alpha   90.00
_cell.angle_beta   90.00
_cell.angle_gamma   90.00
#
_symmetry.space_group_name_H-M   'P 1'
#
loop_
_entity.id
_entity.type
_entity.pdbx_description
1 polymer ?
#
loop_
_entity_poly.entity_id
_entity_poly.type
_entity_poly.pdbx_seq_one_letter_code
_entity_poly.pdbx_strand_id
1 'polypeptide(L)'
;MDFICTEKATDLFTVYGDFERPLGPATKNGNKITYKNSEIELNSVTTKHTSGVFERCDTIKNISKRDIEISTLLSKFTLNGGEYQVYTQTSKHIKEGIGGWQPLVSGVFGMSDEIRTNQDVNPFVSVFNEQNQRGIAFHIMCNSGFEYRVSRHGEFLDSKVVTVELGIKSQDFKCVLRPGEELCLPTILYYSFKSKLDMDAYKLHRYWNEKKPHSLPIVYNTWMSHFDYIDFDNLMSQLERAAALGCEYFTVDAGWFGKTQLWWDVVGDWQESNESAMKGRLLEFANCVRKKGLKFGLWFEIERANPKCENVKAHPEYYLCEGEHCFIDFANKEACDFIYGVLKANIDKYGVEFIKFDLNAPLYYDKNRCSFIKYFEGYNYFLSKIKADYPSLHLECCASGGGRMSLSNAPYFDSFWMSDSHGIYTQLEIFKNALVRMPASMLERWATIRSVEGFTPTYPVGGTQEKILLSSTANWQRAEESSLDFIKKALVGGPIGISCDLTQVSSDTIKELSEFIDKYKGERKFWANSECHILCNTPTLTVLQFNDKDYKEIKIYSYTEHPVQEYATIYPFIEGEGRYTLIKSGYENRAVSTEELNENGVCLLANYLHIADSITLKKL
;
A
#
# COMPACT_ATOMS: atom_id res chain seq x y z
N MET A 1 -25.87 -8.69 -5.44
CA MET A 1 -24.78 -9.67 -5.19
C MET A 1 -25.42 -11.03 -5.18
N ASP A 2 -24.89 -11.94 -5.99
CA ASP A 2 -25.50 -13.27 -6.19
C ASP A 2 -24.97 -14.28 -5.16
N PHE A 3 -25.01 -13.91 -3.88
CA PHE A 3 -24.67 -14.83 -2.79
C PHE A 3 -25.82 -15.82 -2.58
N ILE A 4 -25.46 -17.08 -2.40
CA ILE A 4 -26.40 -18.14 -2.05
C ILE A 4 -26.83 -17.97 -0.58
N CYS A 5 -28.03 -18.40 -0.28
CA CYS A 5 -28.68 -18.27 1.03
C CYS A 5 -27.82 -18.81 2.17
N THR A 6 -27.79 -18.08 3.29
CA THR A 6 -26.97 -18.32 4.46
C THR A 6 -27.75 -19.06 5.55
N GLU A 7 -28.25 -20.25 5.26
CA GLU A 7 -29.04 -21.01 6.23
C GLU A 7 -28.18 -21.89 7.16
N LYS A 8 -27.02 -22.33 6.68
CA LYS A 8 -26.11 -23.22 7.42
C LYS A 8 -24.79 -22.49 7.75
N ALA A 9 -24.19 -22.84 8.86
CA ALA A 9 -22.86 -22.32 9.24
C ALA A 9 -21.81 -22.58 8.14
N THR A 10 -21.89 -23.71 7.45
CA THR A 10 -21.02 -24.08 6.35
C THR A 10 -21.14 -23.18 5.10
N ASP A 11 -22.15 -22.33 5.02
CA ASP A 11 -22.32 -21.35 3.94
C ASP A 11 -21.49 -20.08 4.19
N LEU A 12 -21.22 -19.77 5.48
CA LEU A 12 -20.49 -18.57 5.90
C LEU A 12 -19.11 -18.86 6.49
N PHE A 13 -18.85 -20.08 6.95
CA PHE A 13 -17.61 -20.42 7.64
C PHE A 13 -17.05 -21.75 7.15
N THR A 14 -15.73 -21.82 7.08
CA THR A 14 -14.98 -23.07 7.08
C THR A 14 -14.21 -23.11 8.39
N VAL A 15 -14.67 -23.97 9.32
CA VAL A 15 -14.09 -24.10 10.65
C VAL A 15 -13.87 -25.56 10.99
N TYR A 16 -12.67 -25.90 11.48
CA TYR A 16 -12.30 -27.22 11.97
C TYR A 16 -11.64 -27.11 13.33
N GLY A 17 -11.88 -28.09 14.17
CA GLY A 17 -11.36 -28.17 15.53
C GLY A 17 -11.93 -29.38 16.28
N ASP A 18 -11.62 -29.49 17.57
CA ASP A 18 -12.03 -30.60 18.46
C ASP A 18 -13.39 -30.35 19.15
N PHE A 19 -14.35 -29.78 18.46
CA PHE A 19 -15.68 -29.46 18.96
C PHE A 19 -16.79 -30.26 18.26
N GLU A 20 -17.95 -30.37 18.91
CA GLU A 20 -19.11 -31.07 18.36
C GLU A 20 -19.67 -30.43 17.08
N ARG A 21 -20.19 -31.28 16.18
CA ARG A 21 -20.91 -30.88 14.96
C ARG A 21 -22.22 -31.67 14.87
N PRO A 22 -23.26 -31.12 14.22
CA PRO A 22 -23.34 -29.85 13.50
C PRO A 22 -23.63 -28.68 14.44
N LEU A 23 -23.46 -27.47 13.88
CA LEU A 23 -23.96 -26.24 14.49
C LEU A 23 -25.45 -26.10 14.26
N GLY A 24 -26.17 -25.48 15.19
CA GLY A 24 -27.59 -25.19 15.08
C GLY A 24 -27.93 -24.23 13.93
N PRO A 25 -29.24 -23.99 13.70
CA PRO A 25 -29.69 -23.08 12.66
C PRO A 25 -29.26 -21.64 12.92
N ALA A 26 -29.23 -20.82 11.86
CA ALA A 26 -28.92 -19.40 11.94
C ALA A 26 -29.92 -18.64 12.79
N THR A 27 -29.41 -17.81 13.70
CA THR A 27 -30.18 -16.75 14.35
C THR A 27 -29.76 -15.42 13.74
N LYS A 28 -30.72 -14.67 13.17
CA LYS A 28 -30.46 -13.36 12.54
C LYS A 28 -30.98 -12.24 13.42
N ASN A 29 -30.12 -11.25 13.69
CA ASN A 29 -30.48 -10.03 14.42
C ASN A 29 -29.84 -8.82 13.74
N GLY A 30 -30.61 -8.11 12.92
CA GLY A 30 -30.13 -7.01 12.09
C GLY A 30 -29.06 -7.48 11.11
N ASN A 31 -27.86 -6.91 11.23
CA ASN A 31 -26.69 -7.23 10.41
C ASN A 31 -25.82 -8.36 10.98
N LYS A 32 -26.23 -8.97 12.12
CA LYS A 32 -25.53 -10.07 12.79
C LYS A 32 -26.22 -11.39 12.50
N ILE A 33 -25.42 -12.40 12.13
CA ILE A 33 -25.82 -13.81 11.99
C ILE A 33 -25.03 -14.63 13.00
N THR A 34 -25.72 -15.44 13.79
CA THR A 34 -25.11 -16.30 14.83
C THR A 34 -25.46 -17.75 14.59
N TYR A 35 -24.47 -18.64 14.66
CA TYR A 35 -24.61 -20.09 14.71
C TYR A 35 -23.98 -20.61 16.01
N LYS A 36 -24.61 -21.56 16.67
CA LYS A 36 -24.08 -22.13 17.90
C LYS A 36 -24.51 -23.58 18.14
N ASN A 37 -23.73 -24.27 18.94
CA ASN A 37 -24.09 -25.54 19.56
C ASN A 37 -23.82 -25.46 21.08
N SER A 38 -23.56 -26.58 21.74
CA SER A 38 -23.23 -26.65 23.17
C SER A 38 -21.81 -26.14 23.50
N GLU A 39 -20.91 -26.03 22.51
CA GLU A 39 -19.48 -25.79 22.73
C GLU A 39 -18.98 -24.49 22.13
N ILE A 40 -19.43 -24.11 20.93
CA ILE A 40 -18.97 -22.91 20.23
C ILE A 40 -20.11 -22.03 19.74
N GLU A 41 -19.81 -20.75 19.61
CA GLU A 41 -20.65 -19.73 18.97
C GLU A 41 -19.85 -19.06 17.85
N LEU A 42 -20.39 -19.07 16.63
CA LEU A 42 -19.87 -18.33 15.47
C LEU A 42 -20.74 -17.11 15.19
N ASN A 43 -20.15 -15.96 15.07
CA ASN A 43 -20.85 -14.74 14.71
C ASN A 43 -20.28 -14.14 13.43
N SER A 44 -21.17 -13.64 12.58
CA SER A 44 -20.81 -12.83 11.40
C SER A 44 -21.59 -11.53 11.43
N VAL A 45 -20.88 -10.41 11.38
CA VAL A 45 -21.46 -9.07 11.33
C VAL A 45 -21.04 -8.41 10.04
N THR A 46 -22.03 -7.98 9.23
CA THR A 46 -21.74 -7.29 7.95
C THR A 46 -22.30 -5.87 7.95
N THR A 47 -21.44 -4.88 7.78
CA THR A 47 -21.78 -3.47 7.66
C THR A 47 -21.65 -3.00 6.23
N LYS A 48 -22.67 -2.34 5.69
CA LYS A 48 -22.63 -1.69 4.37
C LYS A 48 -22.29 -0.22 4.54
N HIS A 49 -21.27 0.25 3.82
CA HIS A 49 -20.84 1.65 3.81
C HIS A 49 -21.44 2.43 2.63
N THR A 50 -21.49 3.75 2.74
CA THR A 50 -21.99 4.68 1.71
C THR A 50 -21.25 4.57 0.38
N SER A 51 -19.95 4.27 0.43
CA SER A 51 -19.09 4.00 -0.73
C SER A 51 -19.48 2.76 -1.55
N GLY A 52 -20.34 1.88 -1.01
CA GLY A 52 -20.69 0.60 -1.60
C GLY A 52 -19.79 -0.56 -1.19
N VAL A 53 -18.81 -0.32 -0.33
CA VAL A 53 -17.98 -1.34 0.34
C VAL A 53 -18.78 -1.98 1.48
N PHE A 54 -18.62 -3.29 1.62
CA PHE A 54 -19.11 -4.06 2.75
C PHE A 54 -17.93 -4.47 3.62
N GLU A 55 -18.13 -4.38 4.93
CA GLU A 55 -17.17 -4.78 5.96
C GLU A 55 -17.76 -5.97 6.74
N ARG A 56 -17.12 -7.12 6.68
CA ARG A 56 -17.54 -8.34 7.39
C ARG A 56 -16.53 -8.68 8.48
N CYS A 57 -17.03 -8.74 9.72
CA CYS A 57 -16.29 -9.14 10.91
C CYS A 57 -16.86 -10.45 11.43
N ASP A 58 -16.04 -11.48 11.50
CA ASP A 58 -16.41 -12.81 11.95
C ASP A 58 -15.67 -13.14 13.25
N THR A 59 -16.34 -13.87 14.16
CA THR A 59 -15.74 -14.33 15.42
C THR A 59 -16.13 -15.77 15.74
N ILE A 60 -15.26 -16.48 16.46
CA ILE A 60 -15.54 -17.75 17.12
C ILE A 60 -15.33 -17.61 18.62
N LYS A 61 -16.29 -18.05 19.41
CA LYS A 61 -16.23 -18.05 20.87
C LYS A 61 -16.39 -19.45 21.44
N ASN A 62 -15.53 -19.81 22.37
CA ASN A 62 -15.71 -21.02 23.19
C ASN A 62 -16.76 -20.75 24.29
N ILE A 63 -17.92 -21.38 24.21
CA ILE A 63 -19.00 -21.29 25.19
C ILE A 63 -19.09 -22.54 26.07
N SER A 64 -18.17 -23.49 25.93
CA SER A 64 -18.06 -24.70 26.71
C SER A 64 -17.32 -24.48 28.04
N LYS A 65 -17.14 -25.57 28.80
CA LYS A 65 -16.37 -25.58 30.05
C LYS A 65 -14.95 -26.19 29.89
N ARG A 66 -14.56 -26.56 28.68
CA ARG A 66 -13.24 -27.12 28.36
C ARG A 66 -12.49 -26.27 27.35
N ASP A 67 -11.20 -26.45 27.25
CA ASP A 67 -10.42 -25.87 26.17
C ASP A 67 -10.84 -26.49 24.83
N ILE A 68 -10.89 -25.68 23.78
CA ILE A 68 -11.20 -26.10 22.41
C ILE A 68 -10.05 -25.71 21.49
N GLU A 69 -9.51 -26.68 20.76
CA GLU A 69 -8.50 -26.45 19.75
C GLU A 69 -9.16 -26.18 18.39
N ILE A 70 -8.76 -25.05 17.77
CA ILE A 70 -9.18 -24.66 16.41
C ILE A 70 -7.98 -24.86 15.47
N SER A 71 -8.18 -25.62 14.39
CA SER A 71 -7.15 -25.91 13.38
C SER A 71 -7.41 -25.26 12.01
N THR A 72 -8.63 -24.78 11.75
CA THR A 72 -8.97 -24.01 10.54
C THR A 72 -10.07 -23.02 10.88
N LEU A 73 -9.91 -21.78 10.41
CA LEU A 73 -10.93 -20.74 10.62
C LEU A 73 -10.90 -19.73 9.46
N LEU A 74 -11.87 -19.85 8.55
CA LEU A 74 -12.00 -19.00 7.37
C LEU A 74 -13.43 -18.45 7.26
N SER A 75 -13.54 -17.17 6.89
CA SER A 75 -14.77 -16.59 6.37
C SER A 75 -15.06 -17.16 4.99
N LYS A 76 -16.29 -17.57 4.73
CA LYS A 76 -16.70 -18.19 3.47
C LYS A 76 -17.79 -17.39 2.80
N PHE A 77 -17.70 -17.29 1.50
CA PHE A 77 -18.69 -16.71 0.60
C PHE A 77 -19.06 -17.76 -0.44
N THR A 78 -20.33 -18.12 -0.50
CA THR A 78 -20.85 -19.07 -1.47
C THR A 78 -21.58 -18.31 -2.58
N LEU A 79 -21.14 -18.50 -3.82
CA LEU A 79 -21.63 -17.82 -5.01
C LEU A 79 -22.37 -18.80 -5.91
N ASN A 80 -23.31 -18.27 -6.70
CA ASN A 80 -23.98 -19.06 -7.75
C ASN A 80 -22.97 -19.65 -8.74
N GLY A 81 -23.27 -20.81 -9.30
CA GLY A 81 -22.48 -21.43 -10.34
C GLY A 81 -22.37 -20.55 -11.59
N GLY A 82 -21.36 -20.81 -12.40
CA GLY A 82 -21.11 -20.06 -13.64
C GLY A 82 -19.66 -20.20 -14.08
N GLU A 83 -19.34 -19.54 -15.20
CA GLU A 83 -17.97 -19.41 -15.67
C GLU A 83 -17.32 -18.21 -15.01
N TYR A 84 -16.30 -18.48 -14.19
CA TYR A 84 -15.59 -17.46 -13.43
C TYR A 84 -14.14 -17.30 -13.87
N GLN A 85 -13.66 -16.08 -13.79
CA GLN A 85 -12.23 -15.78 -13.75
C GLN A 85 -11.85 -15.30 -12.35
N VAL A 86 -10.60 -15.54 -11.99
CA VAL A 86 -10.02 -15.10 -10.71
C VAL A 86 -8.85 -14.18 -10.99
N TYR A 87 -8.80 -13.05 -10.30
CA TYR A 87 -7.67 -12.13 -10.30
C TYR A 87 -6.91 -12.26 -9.00
N THR A 88 -5.59 -12.43 -9.12
CA THR A 88 -4.66 -12.45 -7.99
C THR A 88 -3.49 -11.54 -8.25
N GLN A 89 -2.80 -11.10 -7.21
CA GLN A 89 -1.57 -10.33 -7.30
C GLN A 89 -0.46 -11.00 -6.50
N THR A 90 0.75 -10.93 -7.03
CA THR A 90 1.99 -11.28 -6.34
C THR A 90 2.87 -10.06 -6.16
N SER A 91 3.74 -10.08 -5.15
CA SER A 91 4.69 -9.00 -4.89
C SER A 91 6.08 -9.57 -4.70
N LYS A 92 7.05 -8.98 -5.39
CA LYS A 92 8.49 -9.21 -5.20
C LYS A 92 9.16 -7.84 -5.15
N HIS A 93 10.33 -7.77 -4.57
CA HIS A 93 11.16 -6.56 -4.58
C HIS A 93 11.27 -5.96 -5.99
N ILE A 94 10.94 -4.67 -6.14
CA ILE A 94 10.84 -3.90 -7.39
C ILE A 94 9.85 -4.45 -8.44
N LYS A 95 8.93 -5.31 -8.04
CA LYS A 95 7.85 -5.89 -8.87
C LYS A 95 6.59 -6.11 -8.02
N GLU A 96 6.26 -5.12 -7.21
CA GLU A 96 5.14 -5.19 -6.28
C GLU A 96 3.80 -5.14 -7.01
N GLY A 97 2.88 -6.01 -6.63
CA GLY A 97 1.49 -5.99 -7.07
C GLY A 97 1.24 -6.45 -8.51
N ILE A 98 2.13 -7.26 -9.10
CA ILE A 98 1.87 -7.82 -10.44
C ILE A 98 0.70 -8.78 -10.35
N GLY A 99 -0.34 -8.54 -11.15
CA GLY A 99 -1.58 -9.31 -11.15
C GLY A 99 -2.07 -9.72 -12.52
N GLY A 100 -3.03 -10.65 -12.53
CA GLY A 100 -3.65 -11.12 -13.76
C GLY A 100 -4.93 -11.92 -13.53
N TRP A 101 -5.79 -11.91 -14.55
CA TRP A 101 -6.98 -12.74 -14.61
C TRP A 101 -6.66 -14.13 -15.13
N GLN A 102 -7.22 -15.16 -14.50
CA GLN A 102 -7.09 -16.55 -14.93
C GLN A 102 -8.45 -17.26 -14.84
N PRO A 103 -8.75 -18.20 -15.76
CA PRO A 103 -9.98 -18.97 -15.68
C PRO A 103 -10.01 -19.84 -14.40
N LEU A 104 -11.18 -19.91 -13.74
CA LEU A 104 -11.40 -20.82 -12.63
C LEU A 104 -11.79 -22.20 -13.17
N VAL A 105 -10.82 -23.06 -13.42
CA VAL A 105 -11.05 -24.42 -13.91
C VAL A 105 -11.44 -25.35 -12.75
N SER A 106 -10.64 -25.37 -11.67
CA SER A 106 -10.91 -26.18 -10.47
C SER A 106 -10.81 -25.33 -9.20
N GLY A 107 -9.67 -24.71 -8.94
CA GLY A 107 -9.44 -23.85 -7.78
C GLY A 107 -8.21 -23.00 -7.92
N VAL A 108 -8.16 -21.93 -7.15
CA VAL A 108 -7.00 -21.04 -6.97
C VAL A 108 -6.75 -20.90 -5.48
N PHE A 109 -5.51 -21.01 -5.09
CA PHE A 109 -5.07 -20.91 -3.69
C PHE A 109 -3.93 -19.91 -3.56
N GLY A 110 -4.03 -19.04 -2.57
CA GLY A 110 -2.97 -18.09 -2.20
C GLY A 110 -2.79 -18.07 -0.69
N MET A 111 -1.54 -18.00 -0.25
CA MET A 111 -1.17 -18.06 1.15
C MET A 111 0.09 -17.23 1.40
N SER A 112 0.16 -16.58 2.57
CA SER A 112 1.39 -15.99 3.10
C SER A 112 1.58 -16.43 4.55
N ASP A 113 2.79 -16.77 4.90
CA ASP A 113 3.20 -17.17 6.25
C ASP A 113 4.37 -16.36 6.80
N GLU A 114 4.87 -15.40 6.03
CA GLU A 114 5.90 -14.47 6.46
C GLU A 114 5.30 -13.27 7.21
N ILE A 115 6.12 -12.63 8.05
CA ILE A 115 5.76 -11.33 8.65
C ILE A 115 5.51 -10.26 7.57
N ARG A 116 6.20 -10.32 6.43
CA ARG A 116 5.91 -9.49 5.26
C ARG A 116 4.65 -9.99 4.56
N THR A 117 3.56 -9.27 4.70
CA THR A 117 2.24 -9.68 4.20
C THR A 117 2.20 -9.90 2.69
N ASN A 118 2.90 -9.07 1.91
CA ASN A 118 2.82 -9.06 0.44
C ASN A 118 4.07 -9.63 -0.24
N GLN A 119 4.83 -10.48 0.44
CA GLN A 119 6.09 -11.00 -0.13
C GLN A 119 5.87 -11.80 -1.41
N ASP A 120 4.95 -12.77 -1.41
CA ASP A 120 4.68 -13.63 -2.56
C ASP A 120 3.27 -13.41 -3.12
N VAL A 121 2.27 -13.31 -2.26
CA VAL A 121 0.88 -13.02 -2.63
C VAL A 121 0.34 -11.85 -1.81
N ASN A 122 -0.56 -11.08 -2.41
CA ASN A 122 -1.26 -10.02 -1.70
C ASN A 122 -2.49 -10.56 -0.99
N PRO A 123 -2.91 -10.00 0.16
CA PRO A 123 -4.15 -10.36 0.86
C PRO A 123 -5.38 -9.83 0.11
N PHE A 124 -5.47 -10.17 -1.17
CA PHE A 124 -6.45 -9.67 -2.12
C PHE A 124 -6.76 -10.71 -3.19
N VAL A 125 -8.04 -10.94 -3.46
CA VAL A 125 -8.51 -11.78 -4.54
C VAL A 125 -9.81 -11.23 -5.11
N SER A 126 -10.00 -11.32 -6.41
CA SER A 126 -11.26 -10.95 -7.07
C SER A 126 -11.77 -12.07 -7.94
N VAL A 127 -13.08 -12.20 -8.02
CA VAL A 127 -13.76 -13.16 -8.88
C VAL A 127 -14.70 -12.43 -9.83
N PHE A 128 -14.77 -12.85 -11.08
CA PHE A 128 -15.63 -12.24 -12.10
C PHE A 128 -16.43 -13.33 -12.83
N ASN A 129 -17.73 -13.20 -12.82
CA ASN A 129 -18.63 -14.12 -13.54
C ASN A 129 -18.82 -13.62 -14.97
N GLU A 130 -18.34 -14.39 -15.96
CA GLU A 130 -18.39 -14.05 -17.38
C GLU A 130 -19.80 -14.04 -17.96
N GLN A 131 -20.74 -14.77 -17.36
CA GLN A 131 -22.12 -14.86 -17.88
C GLN A 131 -22.94 -13.62 -17.53
N ASN A 132 -22.82 -13.11 -16.30
CA ASN A 132 -23.57 -11.95 -15.85
C ASN A 132 -22.77 -10.64 -15.85
N GLN A 133 -21.50 -10.69 -16.26
CA GLN A 133 -20.58 -9.54 -16.36
C GLN A 133 -20.47 -8.76 -15.04
N ARG A 134 -20.31 -9.49 -13.93
CA ARG A 134 -20.15 -8.91 -12.59
C ARG A 134 -19.08 -9.64 -11.79
N GLY A 135 -18.34 -8.87 -11.02
CA GLY A 135 -17.34 -9.38 -10.11
C GLY A 135 -17.53 -8.96 -8.67
N ILE A 136 -16.75 -9.57 -7.80
CA ILE A 136 -16.63 -9.23 -6.39
C ILE A 136 -15.13 -9.20 -6.06
N ALA A 137 -14.68 -8.08 -5.49
CA ALA A 137 -13.34 -7.92 -4.96
C ALA A 137 -13.36 -8.16 -3.45
N PHE A 138 -12.37 -8.91 -2.94
CA PHE A 138 -12.21 -9.26 -1.53
C PHE A 138 -10.82 -8.84 -1.05
N HIS A 139 -10.77 -8.13 0.09
CA HIS A 139 -9.55 -7.71 0.75
C HIS A 139 -9.51 -8.30 2.15
N ILE A 140 -8.45 -9.02 2.48
CA ILE A 140 -8.24 -9.61 3.80
C ILE A 140 -7.47 -8.60 4.64
N MET A 141 -8.06 -8.13 5.73
CA MET A 141 -7.41 -7.19 6.65
C MET A 141 -6.50 -7.95 7.62
N CYS A 142 -5.42 -8.53 7.07
CA CYS A 142 -4.44 -9.32 7.79
C CYS A 142 -3.02 -8.91 7.44
N ASN A 143 -2.13 -8.83 8.42
CA ASN A 143 -0.75 -8.41 8.22
C ASN A 143 0.18 -9.58 7.87
N SER A 144 -0.14 -10.79 8.34
CA SER A 144 0.60 -12.03 7.98
C SER A 144 -0.23 -13.26 8.33
N GLY A 145 0.19 -14.42 7.83
CA GLY A 145 -0.47 -15.69 8.13
C GLY A 145 -1.89 -15.79 7.58
N PHE A 146 -2.14 -15.26 6.41
CA PHE A 146 -3.44 -15.35 5.73
C PHE A 146 -3.45 -16.41 4.64
N GLU A 147 -4.65 -16.84 4.28
CA GLU A 147 -4.91 -17.60 3.06
C GLU A 147 -6.23 -17.20 2.40
N TYR A 148 -6.32 -17.45 1.12
CA TYR A 148 -7.59 -17.48 0.38
C TYR A 148 -7.66 -18.70 -0.51
N ARG A 149 -8.88 -19.23 -0.70
CA ARG A 149 -9.21 -20.34 -1.58
C ARG A 149 -10.43 -19.97 -2.42
N VAL A 150 -10.32 -20.11 -3.73
CA VAL A 150 -11.45 -19.98 -4.64
C VAL A 150 -11.65 -21.33 -5.32
N SER A 151 -12.78 -21.97 -5.10
CA SER A 151 -13.03 -23.35 -5.55
C SER A 151 -14.35 -23.46 -6.27
N ARG A 152 -14.39 -24.29 -7.30
CA ARG A 152 -15.59 -24.67 -8.04
C ARG A 152 -16.05 -26.06 -7.60
N HIS A 153 -17.32 -26.19 -7.27
CA HIS A 153 -17.91 -27.42 -6.77
C HIS A 153 -19.15 -27.80 -7.57
N GLY A 154 -19.50 -29.09 -7.55
CA GLY A 154 -20.74 -29.60 -8.11
C GLY A 154 -20.76 -29.74 -9.63
N GLU A 155 -19.60 -29.99 -10.28
CA GLU A 155 -19.51 -30.14 -11.74
C GLU A 155 -20.41 -31.25 -12.29
N PHE A 156 -20.69 -32.28 -11.47
CA PHE A 156 -21.54 -33.41 -11.80
C PHE A 156 -22.94 -33.32 -11.19
N LEU A 157 -23.28 -32.20 -10.51
CA LEU A 157 -24.57 -31.96 -9.89
C LEU A 157 -25.27 -30.76 -10.56
N ASP A 158 -26.59 -30.74 -10.54
CA ASP A 158 -27.38 -29.61 -11.06
C ASP A 158 -27.14 -28.31 -10.29
N SER A 159 -26.59 -28.37 -9.07
CA SER A 159 -26.25 -27.22 -8.23
C SER A 159 -24.74 -26.93 -8.26
N LYS A 160 -24.27 -26.26 -9.29
CA LYS A 160 -22.91 -25.74 -9.34
C LYS A 160 -22.79 -24.54 -8.42
N VAL A 161 -21.72 -24.49 -7.60
CA VAL A 161 -21.40 -23.35 -6.73
C VAL A 161 -19.91 -23.01 -6.81
N VAL A 162 -19.61 -21.73 -6.58
CA VAL A 162 -18.24 -21.25 -6.38
C VAL A 162 -18.12 -20.76 -4.95
N THR A 163 -17.08 -21.18 -4.25
CA THR A 163 -16.78 -20.72 -2.90
C THR A 163 -15.53 -19.88 -2.88
N VAL A 164 -15.57 -18.81 -2.11
CA VAL A 164 -14.40 -17.96 -1.77
C VAL A 164 -14.24 -18.05 -0.27
N GLU A 165 -13.13 -18.62 0.16
CA GLU A 165 -12.76 -18.79 1.57
C GLU A 165 -11.54 -17.91 1.86
N LEU A 166 -11.58 -17.15 2.96
CA LEU A 166 -10.62 -16.09 3.27
C LEU A 166 -10.38 -16.06 4.78
N GLY A 167 -9.15 -15.99 5.21
CA GLY A 167 -8.89 -15.84 6.64
C GLY A 167 -7.46 -16.15 7.06
N ILE A 168 -7.34 -16.71 8.26
CA ILE A 168 -6.08 -17.09 8.86
C ILE A 168 -5.54 -18.32 8.13
N LYS A 169 -4.23 -18.30 7.82
CA LYS A 169 -3.53 -19.45 7.24
C LYS A 169 -3.77 -20.70 8.09
N SER A 170 -4.32 -21.74 7.47
CA SER A 170 -4.69 -22.99 8.17
C SER A 170 -3.55 -24.00 8.26
N GLN A 171 -2.53 -23.87 7.39
CA GLN A 171 -1.37 -24.78 7.46
C GLN A 171 -0.65 -24.61 8.80
N ASP A 172 -0.51 -25.70 9.55
CA ASP A 172 0.09 -25.76 10.89
C ASP A 172 -0.59 -24.84 11.93
N PHE A 173 -1.77 -24.28 11.62
CA PHE A 173 -2.52 -23.45 12.55
C PHE A 173 -3.07 -24.29 13.72
N LYS A 174 -2.86 -23.77 14.93
CA LYS A 174 -3.35 -24.38 16.16
C LYS A 174 -3.60 -23.29 17.18
N CYS A 175 -4.87 -22.99 17.41
CA CYS A 175 -5.30 -22.02 18.42
C CYS A 175 -6.16 -22.71 19.47
N VAL A 176 -5.78 -22.59 20.73
CA VAL A 176 -6.56 -23.12 21.85
C VAL A 176 -7.35 -21.98 22.47
N LEU A 177 -8.68 -22.09 22.44
CA LEU A 177 -9.60 -21.18 23.09
C LEU A 177 -10.02 -21.76 24.44
N ARG A 178 -9.72 -21.06 25.52
CA ARG A 178 -10.20 -21.38 26.87
C ARG A 178 -11.70 -21.08 27.00
N PRO A 179 -12.39 -21.64 28.03
CA PRO A 179 -13.78 -21.29 28.30
C PRO A 179 -14.02 -19.77 28.36
N GLY A 180 -14.93 -19.26 27.53
CA GLY A 180 -15.27 -17.86 27.41
C GLY A 180 -14.40 -17.04 26.47
N GLU A 181 -13.24 -17.55 26.00
CA GLU A 181 -12.38 -16.83 25.05
C GLU A 181 -13.01 -16.75 23.66
N GLU A 182 -12.69 -15.67 22.97
CA GLU A 182 -13.14 -15.36 21.61
C GLU A 182 -11.93 -15.06 20.72
N LEU A 183 -11.95 -15.57 19.48
CA LEU A 183 -11.00 -15.25 18.43
C LEU A 183 -11.72 -14.50 17.32
N CYS A 184 -11.19 -13.33 16.96
CA CYS A 184 -11.61 -12.57 15.80
C CYS A 184 -10.88 -13.04 14.54
N LEU A 185 -11.61 -13.26 13.45
CA LEU A 185 -11.03 -13.46 12.14
C LEU A 185 -10.57 -12.12 11.56
N PRO A 186 -9.64 -12.14 10.60
CA PRO A 186 -9.36 -10.95 9.80
C PRO A 186 -10.65 -10.39 9.19
N THR A 187 -10.87 -9.09 9.36
CA THR A 187 -11.99 -8.40 8.70
C THR A 187 -11.87 -8.55 7.19
N ILE A 188 -12.97 -8.81 6.50
CA ILE A 188 -13.02 -8.87 5.05
C ILE A 188 -13.77 -7.64 4.53
N LEU A 189 -13.06 -6.79 3.75
CA LEU A 189 -13.71 -5.76 2.94
C LEU A 189 -14.04 -6.33 1.58
N TYR A 190 -15.26 -6.11 1.09
CA TYR A 190 -15.66 -6.59 -0.24
C TYR A 190 -16.67 -5.67 -0.90
N TYR A 191 -16.67 -5.66 -2.22
CA TYR A 191 -17.63 -4.89 -3.04
C TYR A 191 -17.79 -5.51 -4.41
N SER A 192 -18.96 -5.26 -5.04
CA SER A 192 -19.21 -5.71 -6.41
C SER A 192 -18.68 -4.70 -7.44
N PHE A 193 -18.24 -5.22 -8.58
CA PHE A 193 -17.75 -4.41 -9.70
C PHE A 193 -18.27 -4.92 -11.05
N LYS A 194 -18.14 -4.08 -12.09
CA LYS A 194 -18.50 -4.39 -13.47
C LYS A 194 -17.30 -4.31 -14.41
N SER A 195 -16.36 -3.42 -14.17
CA SER A 195 -15.15 -3.27 -14.96
C SER A 195 -14.07 -4.26 -14.48
N LYS A 196 -13.56 -5.10 -15.36
CA LYS A 196 -12.37 -5.94 -15.06
C LYS A 196 -11.08 -5.12 -15.06
N LEU A 197 -11.07 -3.93 -15.64
CA LEU A 197 -9.89 -3.11 -15.82
C LEU A 197 -9.40 -2.52 -14.49
N ASP A 198 -10.29 -1.87 -13.74
CA ASP A 198 -10.00 -1.24 -12.45
C ASP A 198 -10.80 -1.85 -11.27
N MET A 199 -11.63 -2.86 -11.55
CA MET A 199 -12.50 -3.53 -10.57
C MET A 199 -13.37 -2.55 -9.77
N ASP A 200 -13.77 -1.42 -10.36
CA ASP A 200 -14.50 -0.32 -9.70
C ASP A 200 -13.86 0.08 -8.34
N ALA A 201 -12.52 0.07 -8.26
CA ALA A 201 -11.77 0.29 -7.02
C ALA A 201 -11.97 1.71 -6.43
N TYR A 202 -12.52 2.65 -7.21
CA TYR A 202 -12.93 3.96 -6.71
C TYR A 202 -13.85 3.87 -5.47
N LYS A 203 -14.64 2.79 -5.34
CA LYS A 203 -15.47 2.51 -4.15
C LYS A 203 -14.63 2.34 -2.90
N LEU A 204 -13.50 1.66 -3.04
CA LEU A 204 -12.53 1.46 -1.97
C LEU A 204 -11.77 2.75 -1.64
N HIS A 205 -11.41 3.54 -2.67
CA HIS A 205 -10.77 4.85 -2.49
C HIS A 205 -11.70 5.79 -1.71
N ARG A 206 -12.97 5.88 -2.09
CA ARG A 206 -14.01 6.65 -1.38
C ARG A 206 -14.15 6.20 0.07
N TYR A 207 -14.19 4.88 0.31
CA TYR A 207 -14.27 4.31 1.66
C TYR A 207 -13.12 4.78 2.56
N TRP A 208 -11.88 4.79 2.06
CA TRP A 208 -10.72 5.21 2.82
C TRP A 208 -10.62 6.73 2.96
N ASN A 209 -10.93 7.49 1.93
CA ASN A 209 -10.93 8.95 1.97
C ASN A 209 -11.98 9.48 2.99
N GLU A 210 -13.09 8.76 3.19
CA GLU A 210 -14.09 9.10 4.22
C GLU A 210 -13.61 8.75 5.64
N LYS A 211 -12.78 7.71 5.80
CA LYS A 211 -12.30 7.27 7.12
C LYS A 211 -11.08 8.02 7.63
N LYS A 212 -10.20 8.45 6.75
CA LYS A 212 -8.91 9.07 7.13
C LYS A 212 -8.56 10.23 6.20
N PRO A 213 -8.33 11.43 6.74
CA PRO A 213 -7.78 12.52 5.96
C PRO A 213 -6.31 12.23 5.57
N HIS A 214 -5.92 12.59 4.35
CA HIS A 214 -4.57 12.39 3.83
C HIS A 214 -3.82 13.72 3.72
N SER A 215 -2.57 13.76 4.16
CA SER A 215 -1.75 14.99 4.20
C SER A 215 -0.95 15.23 2.90
N LEU A 216 -0.65 14.21 2.13
CA LEU A 216 0.17 14.23 0.90
C LEU A 216 1.46 15.06 1.04
N PRO A 217 2.40 14.66 1.90
CA PRO A 217 3.64 15.42 2.10
C PRO A 217 4.54 15.41 0.85
N ILE A 218 5.44 16.40 0.79
CA ILE A 218 6.58 16.40 -0.14
C ILE A 218 7.82 16.06 0.69
N VAL A 219 8.39 14.88 0.45
CA VAL A 219 9.43 14.28 1.30
C VAL A 219 10.76 14.19 0.55
N TYR A 220 11.85 14.64 1.16
CA TYR A 220 13.20 14.24 0.76
C TYR A 220 13.66 13.09 1.63
N ASN A 221 14.16 12.00 1.02
CA ASN A 221 14.69 10.83 1.70
C ASN A 221 16.10 10.49 1.16
N THR A 222 17.02 10.11 2.04
CA THR A 222 18.42 9.89 1.68
C THR A 222 18.70 8.53 1.03
N TRP A 223 17.78 7.55 1.08
CA TRP A 223 18.06 6.15 0.72
C TRP A 223 18.55 5.99 -0.72
N MET A 224 17.77 6.43 -1.70
CA MET A 224 18.11 6.22 -3.11
C MET A 224 19.20 7.15 -3.64
N SER A 225 19.70 8.06 -2.80
CA SER A 225 20.83 8.94 -3.14
C SER A 225 22.14 8.46 -2.57
N HIS A 226 22.13 8.00 -1.32
CA HIS A 226 23.34 7.76 -0.55
C HIS A 226 23.37 6.38 0.11
N PHE A 227 22.25 5.65 0.13
CA PHE A 227 22.10 4.44 0.93
C PHE A 227 22.48 4.72 2.40
N ASP A 228 23.36 3.94 2.98
CA ASP A 228 23.90 4.11 4.32
C ASP A 228 25.19 4.93 4.38
N TYR A 229 25.69 5.44 3.24
CA TYR A 229 26.86 6.33 3.14
C TYR A 229 26.46 7.79 3.37
N ILE A 230 25.92 8.09 4.55
CA ILE A 230 25.53 9.43 4.94
C ILE A 230 26.64 10.10 5.77
N ASP A 231 26.84 11.41 5.57
CA ASP A 231 27.69 12.24 6.41
C ASP A 231 27.08 13.64 6.53
N PHE A 232 27.52 14.39 7.56
CA PHE A 232 26.92 15.67 7.90
C PHE A 232 27.03 16.70 6.77
N ASP A 233 28.18 16.83 6.14
CA ASP A 233 28.44 17.90 5.15
C ASP A 233 27.67 17.62 3.85
N ASN A 234 27.61 16.34 3.46
CA ASN A 234 26.79 15.93 2.34
C ASN A 234 25.30 16.18 2.60
N LEU A 235 24.79 15.74 3.76
CA LEU A 235 23.39 15.98 4.11
C LEU A 235 23.05 17.48 4.19
N MET A 236 23.97 18.34 4.61
CA MET A 236 23.77 19.80 4.58
C MET A 236 23.63 20.32 3.14
N SER A 237 24.41 19.79 2.19
CA SER A 237 24.31 20.15 0.78
C SER A 237 22.96 19.72 0.18
N GLN A 238 22.47 18.54 0.56
CA GLN A 238 21.15 18.05 0.17
C GLN A 238 20.03 18.91 0.78
N LEU A 239 20.16 19.28 2.06
CA LEU A 239 19.16 20.09 2.77
C LEU A 239 18.93 21.43 2.11
N GLU A 240 19.99 22.13 1.70
CA GLU A 240 19.87 23.42 1.00
C GLU A 240 19.03 23.29 -0.28
N ARG A 241 19.27 22.24 -1.06
CA ARG A 241 18.57 22.00 -2.32
C ARG A 241 17.17 21.46 -2.12
N ALA A 242 16.95 20.60 -1.12
CA ALA A 242 15.62 20.09 -0.77
C ALA A 242 14.68 21.23 -0.30
N ALA A 243 15.24 22.19 0.48
CA ALA A 243 14.52 23.40 0.88
C ALA A 243 14.15 24.27 -0.33
N ALA A 244 15.11 24.50 -1.24
CA ALA A 244 14.88 25.28 -2.47
C ALA A 244 13.86 24.61 -3.40
N LEU A 245 13.81 23.28 -3.42
CA LEU A 245 12.84 22.50 -4.18
C LEU A 245 11.42 22.57 -3.60
N GLY A 246 11.29 22.93 -2.33
CA GLY A 246 10.00 23.03 -1.66
C GLY A 246 9.60 21.74 -0.93
N CYS A 247 10.54 20.86 -0.57
CA CYS A 247 10.26 19.74 0.30
C CYS A 247 9.74 20.21 1.68
N GLU A 248 8.89 19.44 2.30
CA GLU A 248 8.31 19.74 3.62
C GLU A 248 8.96 18.91 4.73
N TYR A 249 9.49 17.74 4.36
CA TYR A 249 10.18 16.84 5.27
C TYR A 249 11.56 16.50 4.70
N PHE A 250 12.52 16.34 5.61
CA PHE A 250 13.84 15.78 5.31
C PHE A 250 14.03 14.54 6.18
N THR A 251 14.02 13.37 5.56
CA THR A 251 14.13 12.08 6.23
C THR A 251 15.53 11.51 6.03
N VAL A 252 16.23 11.26 7.14
CA VAL A 252 17.48 10.50 7.16
C VAL A 252 17.14 9.02 7.26
N ASP A 253 17.46 8.27 6.22
CA ASP A 253 17.21 6.82 6.11
C ASP A 253 18.22 5.99 6.93
N ALA A 254 18.36 4.69 6.69
CA ALA A 254 19.24 3.79 7.42
C ALA A 254 20.69 4.30 7.51
N GLY A 255 21.40 3.95 8.60
CA GLY A 255 22.81 4.31 8.82
C GLY A 255 23.07 5.41 9.84
N TRP A 256 22.05 6.08 10.39
CA TRP A 256 22.23 7.15 11.40
C TRP A 256 22.57 6.66 12.80
N PHE A 257 22.35 5.37 13.11
CA PHE A 257 22.40 4.75 14.43
C PHE A 257 23.61 3.78 14.58
N GLY A 258 23.86 3.31 15.81
CA GLY A 258 24.85 2.30 16.11
C GLY A 258 26.29 2.83 16.19
N LYS A 259 27.26 1.92 16.17
CA LYS A 259 28.69 2.19 16.32
C LYS A 259 29.51 1.93 15.05
N THR A 260 28.86 1.68 13.91
CA THR A 260 29.51 1.41 12.62
C THR A 260 28.68 2.00 11.50
N GLN A 261 29.30 2.19 10.32
CA GLN A 261 28.59 2.63 9.11
C GLN A 261 27.78 1.50 8.45
N LEU A 262 28.03 0.24 8.81
CA LEU A 262 27.26 -0.90 8.29
C LEU A 262 25.97 -1.04 9.11
N TRP A 263 24.93 -0.36 8.69
CA TRP A 263 23.66 -0.32 9.41
C TRP A 263 23.07 -1.70 9.68
N TRP A 264 23.28 -2.66 8.79
CA TRP A 264 22.78 -4.03 8.89
C TRP A 264 23.33 -4.77 10.13
N ASP A 265 24.59 -4.50 10.51
CA ASP A 265 25.24 -5.14 11.66
C ASP A 265 24.80 -4.55 13.01
N VAL A 266 24.21 -3.35 13.00
CA VAL A 266 23.84 -2.61 14.23
C VAL A 266 22.36 -2.29 14.31
N VAL A 267 21.54 -2.79 13.37
CA VAL A 267 20.08 -2.63 13.43
C VAL A 267 19.56 -3.18 14.76
N GLY A 268 18.73 -2.38 15.46
CA GLY A 268 18.30 -2.68 16.83
C GLY A 268 18.94 -1.78 17.89
N ASP A 269 20.13 -1.23 17.65
CA ASP A 269 20.78 -0.24 18.53
C ASP A 269 20.42 1.20 18.09
N TRP A 270 19.20 1.60 18.42
CA TRP A 270 18.60 2.88 18.02
C TRP A 270 19.17 4.08 18.77
N GLN A 271 20.49 4.21 18.78
CA GLN A 271 21.20 5.32 19.40
C GLN A 271 22.34 5.76 18.50
N GLU A 272 22.45 7.07 18.31
CA GLU A 272 23.61 7.66 17.67
C GLU A 272 24.81 7.66 18.61
N SER A 273 26.00 7.45 18.06
CA SER A 273 27.29 7.54 18.76
C SER A 273 28.28 8.39 17.95
N ASN A 274 29.45 8.67 18.54
CA ASN A 274 30.56 9.32 17.81
C ASN A 274 31.18 8.42 16.73
N GLU A 275 30.84 7.12 16.72
CA GLU A 275 31.30 6.13 15.75
C GLU A 275 30.27 5.91 14.63
N SER A 276 29.03 6.42 14.78
CA SER A 276 28.01 6.39 13.74
C SER A 276 28.35 7.35 12.58
N ALA A 277 27.65 7.20 11.46
CA ALA A 277 27.88 8.03 10.27
C ALA A 277 27.81 9.53 10.53
N MET A 278 26.90 9.97 11.40
CA MET A 278 26.73 11.40 11.75
C MET A 278 27.66 11.86 12.87
N LYS A 279 28.48 10.98 13.46
CA LYS A 279 29.53 11.29 14.46
C LYS A 279 29.00 12.13 15.65
N GLY A 280 27.80 11.80 16.16
CA GLY A 280 27.18 12.53 17.27
C GLY A 280 26.50 13.84 16.89
N ARG A 281 26.40 14.18 15.59
CA ARG A 281 25.88 15.47 15.10
C ARG A 281 24.43 15.40 14.56
N LEU A 282 23.71 14.29 14.76
CA LEU A 282 22.36 14.13 14.24
C LEU A 282 21.39 15.19 14.81
N LEU A 283 21.50 15.52 16.11
CA LEU A 283 20.68 16.57 16.71
C LEU A 283 20.99 17.95 16.14
N GLU A 284 22.27 18.23 15.86
CA GLU A 284 22.69 19.46 15.18
C GLU A 284 22.06 19.54 13.79
N PHE A 285 22.12 18.44 13.02
CA PHE A 285 21.51 18.34 11.70
C PHE A 285 19.99 18.54 11.76
N ALA A 286 19.29 17.85 12.67
CA ALA A 286 17.84 18.00 12.88
C ALA A 286 17.45 19.47 13.16
N ASN A 287 18.30 20.20 13.93
CA ASN A 287 18.10 21.63 14.16
C ASN A 287 18.33 22.47 12.88
N CYS A 288 19.27 22.08 12.02
CA CYS A 288 19.48 22.74 10.72
C CYS A 288 18.26 22.52 9.80
N VAL A 289 17.69 21.31 9.77
CA VAL A 289 16.45 21.00 9.02
C VAL A 289 15.33 21.95 9.44
N ARG A 290 15.06 22.07 10.74
CA ARG A 290 14.02 22.99 11.27
C ARG A 290 14.31 24.46 10.98
N LYS A 291 15.57 24.90 11.06
CA LYS A 291 15.96 26.27 10.69
C LYS A 291 15.70 26.60 9.22
N LYS A 292 15.73 25.59 8.34
CA LYS A 292 15.36 25.73 6.92
C LYS A 292 13.84 25.65 6.68
N GLY A 293 13.03 25.48 7.71
CA GLY A 293 11.57 25.40 7.63
C GLY A 293 11.03 24.02 7.26
N LEU A 294 11.87 22.99 7.22
CA LEU A 294 11.46 21.61 7.00
C LEU A 294 11.24 20.89 8.33
N LYS A 295 10.48 19.82 8.29
CA LYS A 295 10.28 18.87 9.37
C LYS A 295 11.31 17.75 9.28
N PHE A 296 11.78 17.26 10.42
CA PHE A 296 12.81 16.24 10.50
C PHE A 296 12.19 14.84 10.56
N GLY A 297 12.70 13.91 9.75
CA GLY A 297 12.31 12.52 9.71
C GLY A 297 13.46 11.55 9.93
N LEU A 298 13.15 10.38 10.47
CA LEU A 298 14.08 9.26 10.65
C LEU A 298 13.48 7.94 10.18
N TRP A 299 14.37 7.06 9.73
CA TRP A 299 14.08 5.66 9.42
C TRP A 299 14.30 4.77 10.65
N PHE A 300 13.42 3.77 10.81
CA PHE A 300 13.53 2.71 11.81
C PHE A 300 13.10 1.36 11.24
N GLU A 301 13.81 0.31 11.59
CA GLU A 301 13.37 -1.07 11.45
C GLU A 301 13.09 -1.64 12.84
N ILE A 302 12.03 -1.14 13.46
CA ILE A 302 11.75 -1.29 14.89
C ILE A 302 11.45 -2.74 15.30
N GLU A 303 11.05 -3.57 14.35
CA GLU A 303 10.72 -4.97 14.60
C GLU A 303 11.98 -5.86 14.64
N ARG A 304 12.99 -5.56 13.83
CA ARG A 304 14.19 -6.38 13.68
C ARG A 304 15.38 -5.84 14.47
N ALA A 305 16.21 -6.76 14.96
CA ALA A 305 17.50 -6.45 15.55
C ALA A 305 18.55 -7.48 15.12
N ASN A 306 19.81 -7.06 15.07
CA ASN A 306 20.94 -7.98 14.92
C ASN A 306 21.22 -8.66 16.27
N PRO A 307 21.49 -9.98 16.33
CA PRO A 307 21.81 -10.69 17.57
C PRO A 307 23.00 -10.09 18.35
N LYS A 308 23.88 -9.36 17.66
CA LYS A 308 25.05 -8.71 18.27
C LYS A 308 24.74 -7.38 18.96
N CYS A 309 23.52 -6.83 18.77
CA CYS A 309 23.12 -5.55 19.36
C CYS A 309 23.14 -5.56 20.88
N GLU A 310 23.47 -4.43 21.47
CA GLU A 310 23.51 -4.27 22.93
C GLU A 310 22.10 -4.45 23.54
N ASN A 311 21.06 -3.97 22.87
CA ASN A 311 19.68 -4.16 23.32
C ASN A 311 19.27 -5.64 23.37
N VAL A 312 19.66 -6.46 22.39
CA VAL A 312 19.38 -7.91 22.38
C VAL A 312 20.15 -8.62 23.49
N LYS A 313 21.43 -8.26 23.72
CA LYS A 313 22.24 -8.83 24.80
C LYS A 313 21.73 -8.46 26.20
N ALA A 314 21.24 -7.22 26.35
CA ALA A 314 20.73 -6.74 27.63
C ALA A 314 19.35 -7.33 27.98
N HIS A 315 18.53 -7.61 26.98
CA HIS A 315 17.14 -8.03 27.13
C HIS A 315 16.79 -9.18 26.17
N PRO A 316 17.49 -10.32 26.22
CA PRO A 316 17.23 -11.45 25.31
C PRO A 316 15.78 -11.98 25.42
N GLU A 317 15.13 -11.79 26.59
CA GLU A 317 13.74 -12.19 26.86
C GLU A 317 12.70 -11.38 26.07
N TYR A 318 13.08 -10.25 25.47
CA TYR A 318 12.19 -9.41 24.67
C TYR A 318 12.24 -9.74 23.17
N TYR A 319 13.11 -10.68 22.77
CA TYR A 319 13.34 -10.97 21.36
C TYR A 319 13.08 -12.43 21.00
N LEU A 320 12.50 -12.62 19.83
CA LEU A 320 12.40 -13.89 19.12
C LEU A 320 13.58 -13.97 18.16
N CYS A 321 14.56 -14.83 18.46
CA CYS A 321 15.77 -14.92 17.65
C CYS A 321 15.78 -16.20 16.82
N GLU A 322 16.08 -16.06 15.50
CA GLU A 322 16.21 -17.12 14.52
C GLU A 322 17.38 -16.83 13.59
N GLY A 323 18.39 -17.70 13.58
CA GLY A 323 19.58 -17.54 12.73
C GLY A 323 20.31 -16.22 12.99
N GLU A 324 20.41 -15.39 11.96
CA GLU A 324 21.11 -14.10 11.99
C GLU A 324 20.19 -12.92 12.37
N HIS A 325 18.94 -13.17 12.72
CA HIS A 325 17.95 -12.14 13.01
C HIS A 325 17.28 -12.38 14.35
N CYS A 326 17.02 -11.28 15.06
CA CYS A 326 16.15 -11.23 16.22
C CYS A 326 15.01 -10.26 15.92
N PHE A 327 13.83 -10.58 16.43
CA PHE A 327 12.64 -9.72 16.30
C PHE A 327 12.09 -9.43 17.68
N ILE A 328 11.72 -8.17 17.94
CA ILE A 328 11.03 -7.81 19.17
C ILE A 328 9.73 -8.62 19.29
N ASP A 329 9.48 -9.22 20.44
CA ASP A 329 8.25 -10.00 20.66
C ASP A 329 7.08 -9.07 21.01
N PHE A 330 6.36 -8.57 20.01
CA PHE A 330 5.18 -7.73 20.22
C PHE A 330 4.02 -8.44 20.93
N ALA A 331 4.02 -9.79 21.02
CA ALA A 331 3.08 -10.51 21.87
C ALA A 331 3.40 -10.36 23.37
N ASN A 332 4.63 -9.96 23.71
CA ASN A 332 5.07 -9.65 25.05
C ASN A 332 4.89 -8.16 25.36
N LYS A 333 4.04 -7.85 26.34
CA LYS A 333 3.75 -6.46 26.71
C LYS A 333 5.00 -5.70 27.19
N GLU A 334 5.90 -6.35 27.93
CA GLU A 334 7.11 -5.70 28.46
C GLU A 334 8.08 -5.38 27.33
N ALA A 335 8.21 -6.26 26.34
CA ALA A 335 8.98 -6.00 25.12
C ALA A 335 8.39 -4.84 24.30
N CYS A 336 7.07 -4.80 24.18
CA CYS A 336 6.35 -3.70 23.51
C CYS A 336 6.59 -2.35 24.22
N ASP A 337 6.47 -2.32 25.54
CA ASP A 337 6.71 -1.10 26.34
C ASP A 337 8.19 -0.68 26.28
N PHE A 338 9.13 -1.62 26.27
CA PHE A 338 10.57 -1.35 26.10
C PHE A 338 10.86 -0.66 24.77
N ILE A 339 10.45 -1.28 23.65
CA ILE A 339 10.75 -0.73 22.32
C ILE A 339 10.02 0.58 22.07
N TYR A 340 8.81 0.76 22.64
CA TYR A 340 8.10 2.03 22.63
C TYR A 340 8.91 3.12 23.36
N GLY A 341 9.49 2.80 24.51
CA GLY A 341 10.37 3.72 25.25
C GLY A 341 11.59 4.17 24.46
N VAL A 342 12.22 3.22 23.74
CA VAL A 342 13.36 3.50 22.86
C VAL A 342 12.95 4.45 21.72
N LEU A 343 11.82 4.17 21.06
CA LEU A 343 11.32 5.02 19.97
C LEU A 343 10.94 6.41 20.48
N LYS A 344 10.21 6.49 21.58
CA LYS A 344 9.81 7.75 22.22
C LYS A 344 11.01 8.62 22.57
N ALA A 345 12.07 8.05 23.14
CA ALA A 345 13.28 8.79 23.47
C ALA A 345 13.93 9.43 22.23
N ASN A 346 13.92 8.74 21.08
CA ASN A 346 14.43 9.29 19.82
C ASN A 346 13.52 10.38 19.26
N ILE A 347 12.19 10.18 19.27
CA ILE A 347 11.23 11.20 18.84
C ILE A 347 11.44 12.48 19.62
N ASP A 348 11.48 12.40 20.95
CA ASP A 348 11.61 13.54 21.83
C ASP A 348 12.99 14.21 21.71
N LYS A 349 14.08 13.42 21.63
CA LYS A 349 15.45 13.93 21.53
C LYS A 349 15.69 14.70 20.24
N TYR A 350 15.27 14.14 19.10
CA TYR A 350 15.56 14.73 17.79
C TYR A 350 14.41 15.59 17.25
N GLY A 351 13.25 15.61 17.89
CA GLY A 351 12.06 16.30 17.42
C GLY A 351 11.58 15.73 16.09
N VAL A 352 11.38 14.40 16.05
CA VAL A 352 11.01 13.69 14.84
C VAL A 352 9.54 13.93 14.51
N GLU A 353 9.23 14.29 13.26
CA GLU A 353 7.88 14.55 12.76
C GLU A 353 7.48 13.61 11.60
N PHE A 354 8.41 12.76 11.15
CA PHE A 354 8.19 11.73 10.13
C PHE A 354 8.99 10.48 10.48
N ILE A 355 8.36 9.31 10.43
CA ILE A 355 9.04 8.04 10.61
C ILE A 355 8.73 7.12 9.42
N LYS A 356 9.79 6.64 8.77
CA LYS A 356 9.72 5.50 7.85
C LYS A 356 9.98 4.23 8.65
N PHE A 357 8.96 3.41 8.84
CA PHE A 357 9.09 2.07 9.40
C PHE A 357 9.33 1.06 8.29
N ASP A 358 10.41 0.30 8.42
CA ASP A 358 10.83 -0.71 7.46
C ASP A 358 10.88 -2.11 8.08
N LEU A 359 10.96 -3.14 7.23
CA LEU A 359 11.23 -4.52 7.60
C LEU A 359 11.97 -5.23 6.46
N ASN A 360 13.24 -5.56 6.67
CA ASN A 360 14.13 -6.11 5.63
C ASN A 360 14.42 -7.61 5.76
N ALA A 361 13.92 -8.27 6.81
CA ALA A 361 14.06 -9.71 6.98
C ALA A 361 12.73 -10.32 7.44
N PRO A 362 12.33 -11.50 6.93
CA PRO A 362 11.16 -12.21 7.42
C PRO A 362 11.47 -12.99 8.68
N LEU A 363 10.45 -13.22 9.51
CA LEU A 363 10.45 -14.21 10.60
C LEU A 363 9.52 -15.36 10.17
N TYR A 364 10.09 -16.53 9.97
CA TYR A 364 9.33 -17.71 9.52
C TYR A 364 8.80 -18.57 10.66
N TYR A 365 9.39 -18.44 11.86
CA TYR A 365 9.10 -19.30 12.98
C TYR A 365 7.96 -18.77 13.84
N ASP A 366 6.82 -19.44 13.79
CA ASP A 366 5.71 -19.25 14.72
C ASP A 366 5.76 -20.33 15.82
N LYS A 367 6.42 -20.02 16.93
CA LYS A 367 6.65 -20.93 18.05
C LYS A 367 5.37 -21.61 18.57
N ASN A 368 4.25 -20.90 18.54
CA ASN A 368 2.98 -21.37 19.08
C ASN A 368 1.95 -21.66 17.99
N ARG A 369 2.33 -21.66 16.70
CA ARG A 369 1.48 -21.85 15.52
C ARG A 369 0.30 -20.87 15.36
N CYS A 370 0.19 -19.90 16.24
CA CYS A 370 -0.76 -18.79 16.20
C CYS A 370 -0.16 -17.52 16.83
N SER A 371 1.15 -17.51 17.14
CA SER A 371 1.80 -16.39 17.80
C SER A 371 1.81 -15.13 16.95
N PHE A 372 1.81 -15.24 15.62
CA PHE A 372 1.71 -14.09 14.73
C PHE A 372 0.40 -13.32 14.89
N ILE A 373 -0.70 -13.95 15.30
CA ILE A 373 -1.92 -13.23 15.63
C ILE A 373 -1.66 -12.28 16.78
N LYS A 374 -1.11 -12.78 17.89
CA LYS A 374 -0.78 -11.97 19.07
C LYS A 374 0.34 -10.97 18.80
N TYR A 375 1.33 -11.36 17.98
CA TYR A 375 2.38 -10.46 17.53
C TYR A 375 1.80 -9.23 16.85
N PHE A 376 0.89 -9.41 15.87
CA PHE A 376 0.28 -8.28 15.17
C PHE A 376 -0.78 -7.54 15.98
N GLU A 377 -1.46 -8.18 16.93
CA GLU A 377 -2.28 -7.47 17.92
C GLU A 377 -1.42 -6.48 18.73
N GLY A 378 -0.26 -6.92 19.22
CA GLY A 378 0.68 -6.08 19.94
C GLY A 378 1.32 -5.00 19.06
N TYR A 379 1.70 -5.33 17.82
CA TYR A 379 2.24 -4.37 16.87
C TYR A 379 1.21 -3.29 16.50
N ASN A 380 -0.04 -3.66 16.25
CA ASN A 380 -1.13 -2.73 15.98
C ASN A 380 -1.44 -1.83 17.20
N TYR A 381 -1.37 -2.40 18.42
CA TYR A 381 -1.45 -1.62 19.65
C TYR A 381 -0.31 -0.61 19.77
N PHE A 382 0.94 -1.04 19.50
CA PHE A 382 2.12 -0.18 19.49
C PHE A 382 1.97 1.00 18.51
N LEU A 383 1.55 0.74 17.26
CA LEU A 383 1.31 1.78 16.25
C LEU A 383 0.18 2.74 16.68
N SER A 384 -0.92 2.19 17.22
CA SER A 384 -2.04 2.99 17.74
C SER A 384 -1.61 3.90 18.89
N LYS A 385 -0.73 3.40 19.78
CA LYS A 385 -0.17 4.18 20.89
C LYS A 385 0.71 5.32 20.40
N ILE A 386 1.55 5.09 19.39
CA ILE A 386 2.36 6.14 18.76
C ILE A 386 1.44 7.24 18.20
N LYS A 387 0.41 6.86 17.44
CA LYS A 387 -0.53 7.85 16.84
C LYS A 387 -1.34 8.60 17.90
N ALA A 388 -1.64 7.99 19.04
CA ALA A 388 -2.33 8.64 20.15
C ALA A 388 -1.43 9.66 20.87
N ASP A 389 -0.17 9.29 21.14
CA ASP A 389 0.79 10.14 21.85
C ASP A 389 1.39 11.24 20.93
N TYR A 390 1.49 10.96 19.62
CA TYR A 390 2.04 11.86 18.58
C TYR A 390 1.09 11.99 17.39
N PRO A 391 -0.07 12.61 17.51
CA PRO A 391 -1.10 12.62 16.45
C PRO A 391 -0.67 13.33 15.16
N SER A 392 0.31 14.23 15.21
CA SER A 392 0.86 14.94 14.04
C SER A 392 2.04 14.21 13.40
N LEU A 393 2.58 13.15 14.01
CA LEU A 393 3.69 12.37 13.47
C LEU A 393 3.22 11.61 12.23
N HIS A 394 3.91 11.81 11.10
CA HIS A 394 3.66 11.07 9.88
C HIS A 394 4.34 9.70 9.95
N LEU A 395 3.61 8.64 9.69
CA LEU A 395 4.13 7.27 9.63
C LEU A 395 4.06 6.75 8.20
N GLU A 396 5.20 6.40 7.65
CA GLU A 396 5.35 5.74 6.35
C GLU A 396 5.63 4.26 6.54
N CYS A 397 4.89 3.40 5.83
CA CYS A 397 5.07 1.96 5.83
C CYS A 397 6.02 1.53 4.72
N CYS A 398 7.07 0.82 5.07
CA CYS A 398 7.99 0.15 4.18
C CYS A 398 8.25 -1.29 4.66
N ALA A 399 8.56 -2.19 3.73
CA ALA A 399 9.11 -3.50 4.03
C ALA A 399 9.90 -3.99 2.81
N SER A 400 11.19 -3.63 2.72
CA SER A 400 12.01 -3.79 1.50
C SER A 400 11.22 -3.31 0.27
N GLY A 401 10.84 -2.04 0.25
CA GLY A 401 9.87 -1.53 -0.70
C GLY A 401 8.43 -1.77 -0.26
N GLY A 402 7.57 -2.20 -1.17
CA GLY A 402 6.14 -2.40 -0.94
C GLY A 402 5.73 -3.73 -0.31
N GLY A 403 6.63 -4.45 0.37
CA GLY A 403 6.34 -5.77 0.94
C GLY A 403 5.21 -5.82 1.97
N ARG A 404 4.81 -4.69 2.54
CA ARG A 404 3.65 -4.53 3.43
C ARG A 404 2.60 -3.55 2.89
N MET A 405 2.60 -3.29 1.61
CA MET A 405 1.61 -2.42 0.98
C MET A 405 0.25 -3.10 0.92
N SER A 406 -0.48 -3.10 2.03
CA SER A 406 -1.80 -3.71 2.19
C SER A 406 -2.76 -2.82 2.97
N LEU A 407 -4.06 -3.01 2.75
CA LEU A 407 -5.11 -2.27 3.45
C LEU A 407 -5.11 -2.51 4.96
N SER A 408 -4.60 -3.66 5.43
CA SER A 408 -4.49 -3.95 6.87
C SER A 408 -3.60 -2.96 7.62
N ASN A 409 -2.63 -2.36 6.94
CA ASN A 409 -1.74 -1.33 7.49
C ASN A 409 -2.29 0.09 7.33
N ALA A 410 -3.25 0.32 6.43
CA ALA A 410 -3.80 1.65 6.17
C ALA A 410 -4.40 2.39 7.40
N PRO A 411 -4.98 1.72 8.42
CA PRO A 411 -5.42 2.40 9.63
C PRO A 411 -4.30 3.07 10.43
N TYR A 412 -3.08 2.54 10.36
CA TYR A 412 -1.95 2.93 11.20
C TYR A 412 -0.96 3.86 10.51
N PHE A 413 -0.78 3.70 9.19
CA PHE A 413 0.18 4.44 8.39
C PHE A 413 -0.48 5.54 7.56
N ASP A 414 0.24 6.64 7.34
CA ASP A 414 -0.23 7.80 6.58
C ASP A 414 0.15 7.69 5.10
N SER A 415 1.27 7.01 4.80
CA SER A 415 1.73 6.71 3.43
C SER A 415 2.43 5.35 3.34
N PHE A 416 2.64 4.90 2.10
CA PHE A 416 3.35 3.67 1.78
C PHE A 416 4.49 3.96 0.81
N TRP A 417 5.70 3.56 1.19
CA TRP A 417 6.82 3.42 0.29
C TRP A 417 6.55 2.25 -0.64
N MET A 418 6.16 2.54 -1.89
CA MET A 418 5.61 1.52 -2.78
C MET A 418 6.65 0.51 -3.26
N SER A 419 7.91 0.96 -3.45
CA SER A 419 8.98 0.15 -4.03
C SER A 419 10.33 0.82 -3.86
N ASP A 420 11.39 0.03 -3.82
CA ASP A 420 12.78 0.50 -3.94
C ASP A 420 13.19 0.74 -5.41
N SER A 421 12.23 0.81 -6.34
CA SER A 421 12.51 1.11 -7.74
C SER A 421 13.04 2.53 -7.92
N HIS A 422 14.13 2.67 -8.65
CA HIS A 422 14.68 3.96 -9.08
C HIS A 422 14.04 4.47 -10.39
N GLY A 423 13.37 3.59 -11.13
CA GLY A 423 12.78 3.91 -12.43
C GLY A 423 11.36 4.44 -12.31
N ILE A 424 11.06 5.57 -12.97
CA ILE A 424 9.72 6.17 -12.93
C ILE A 424 8.70 5.30 -13.67
N TYR A 425 9.11 4.56 -14.71
CA TYR A 425 8.22 3.66 -15.45
C TYR A 425 7.84 2.44 -14.61
N THR A 426 8.80 1.83 -13.93
CA THR A 426 8.55 0.73 -12.99
C THR A 426 7.65 1.19 -11.83
N GLN A 427 7.88 2.39 -11.28
CA GLN A 427 7.03 2.94 -10.24
C GLN A 427 5.60 3.18 -10.73
N LEU A 428 5.42 3.66 -11.97
CA LEU A 428 4.10 3.84 -12.57
C LEU A 428 3.38 2.51 -12.76
N GLU A 429 4.10 1.46 -13.18
CA GLU A 429 3.55 0.10 -13.31
C GLU A 429 3.08 -0.44 -11.95
N ILE A 430 3.89 -0.30 -10.91
CA ILE A 430 3.54 -0.71 -9.54
C ILE A 430 2.35 0.11 -9.03
N PHE A 431 2.34 1.42 -9.28
CA PHE A 431 1.27 2.32 -8.87
C PHE A 431 -0.09 1.92 -9.47
N LYS A 432 -0.16 1.72 -10.80
CA LYS A 432 -1.43 1.33 -11.45
C LYS A 432 -1.94 -0.02 -10.94
N ASN A 433 -1.03 -0.97 -10.64
CA ASN A 433 -1.40 -2.26 -10.07
C ASN A 433 -1.85 -2.13 -8.60
N ALA A 434 -1.29 -1.20 -7.84
CA ALA A 434 -1.71 -0.94 -6.46
C ALA A 434 -3.10 -0.26 -6.38
N LEU A 435 -3.49 0.54 -7.38
CA LEU A 435 -4.77 1.27 -7.39
C LEU A 435 -6.01 0.39 -7.27
N VAL A 436 -5.95 -0.88 -7.71
CA VAL A 436 -7.09 -1.81 -7.55
C VAL A 436 -7.30 -2.27 -6.10
N ARG A 437 -6.38 -1.94 -5.19
CA ARG A 437 -6.46 -2.35 -3.78
C ARG A 437 -6.08 -1.27 -2.76
N MET A 438 -5.59 -0.11 -3.21
CA MET A 438 -5.16 0.99 -2.33
C MET A 438 -5.57 2.34 -2.92
N PRO A 439 -5.95 3.33 -2.11
CA PRO A 439 -6.20 4.68 -2.62
C PRO A 439 -4.88 5.35 -3.02
N ALA A 440 -4.92 6.10 -4.12
CA ALA A 440 -3.76 6.83 -4.64
C ALA A 440 -3.14 7.76 -3.59
N SER A 441 -3.96 8.38 -2.75
CA SER A 441 -3.56 9.32 -1.69
C SER A 441 -2.63 8.73 -0.61
N MET A 442 -2.49 7.41 -0.55
CA MET A 442 -1.57 6.74 0.37
C MET A 442 -0.30 6.20 -0.30
N LEU A 443 -0.22 6.25 -1.63
CA LEU A 443 0.86 5.64 -2.40
C LEU A 443 1.91 6.68 -2.78
N GLU A 444 3.07 6.62 -2.15
CA GLU A 444 4.17 7.56 -2.39
C GLU A 444 5.02 7.16 -3.59
N ARG A 445 5.30 8.12 -4.49
CA ARG A 445 6.15 7.93 -5.66
C ARG A 445 7.39 8.80 -5.57
N TRP A 446 8.49 8.29 -6.07
CA TRP A 446 9.82 8.85 -5.88
C TRP A 446 10.41 9.39 -7.18
N ALA A 447 10.81 10.64 -7.18
CA ALA A 447 11.70 11.18 -8.19
C ALA A 447 13.16 10.88 -7.81
N THR A 448 13.81 10.04 -8.58
CA THR A 448 15.19 9.61 -8.41
C THR A 448 16.00 10.05 -9.63
N ILE A 449 16.28 11.35 -9.75
CA ILE A 449 16.73 11.99 -10.98
C ILE A 449 18.15 12.52 -10.87
N ARG A 450 18.83 12.60 -12.01
CA ARG A 450 20.07 13.34 -12.18
C ARG A 450 20.13 14.01 -13.56
N SER A 451 20.72 15.20 -13.62
CA SER A 451 21.06 15.88 -14.85
C SER A 451 22.45 15.42 -15.28
N VAL A 452 22.66 15.19 -16.57
CA VAL A 452 23.98 14.83 -17.12
C VAL A 452 24.31 15.83 -18.22
N GLU A 453 25.40 16.61 -18.03
CA GLU A 453 25.88 17.52 -19.06
C GLU A 453 26.31 16.75 -20.31
N GLY A 454 25.89 17.25 -21.50
CA GLY A 454 26.21 16.63 -22.76
C GLY A 454 25.54 15.28 -23.02
N PHE A 455 24.59 14.87 -22.18
CA PHE A 455 23.83 13.65 -22.39
C PHE A 455 22.99 13.75 -23.67
N THR A 456 23.16 12.80 -24.56
CA THR A 456 22.32 12.63 -25.75
C THR A 456 21.41 11.41 -25.50
N PRO A 457 20.08 11.56 -25.50
CA PRO A 457 19.17 10.44 -25.33
C PRO A 457 19.43 9.35 -26.38
N THR A 458 19.31 8.10 -25.96
CA THR A 458 19.51 6.94 -26.86
C THR A 458 18.42 6.91 -27.94
N TYR A 459 17.23 7.45 -27.61
CA TYR A 459 16.08 7.62 -28.52
C TYR A 459 15.24 8.83 -28.09
N PRO A 460 14.37 9.37 -28.97
CA PRO A 460 13.55 10.54 -28.65
C PRO A 460 12.44 10.18 -27.65
N VAL A 461 12.78 10.22 -26.37
CA VAL A 461 11.86 10.03 -25.26
C VAL A 461 11.06 11.32 -25.06
N GLY A 462 9.72 11.24 -24.98
CA GLY A 462 8.87 12.39 -24.70
C GLY A 462 8.77 13.43 -25.82
N GLY A 463 9.53 13.29 -26.88
CA GLY A 463 9.60 14.24 -27.99
C GLY A 463 10.89 15.04 -28.05
N THR A 464 11.07 15.80 -29.12
CA THR A 464 12.36 16.45 -29.46
C THR A 464 12.69 17.71 -28.64
N GLN A 465 11.73 18.28 -27.91
CA GLN A 465 11.88 19.51 -27.13
C GLN A 465 11.85 19.26 -25.61
N GLU A 466 11.76 18.02 -25.17
CA GLU A 466 11.66 17.64 -23.79
C GLU A 466 13.03 17.63 -23.09
N LYS A 467 13.07 18.10 -21.84
CA LYS A 467 14.24 17.96 -20.98
C LYS A 467 14.35 16.53 -20.50
N ILE A 468 15.37 15.81 -20.95
CA ILE A 468 15.61 14.40 -20.58
C ILE A 468 16.52 14.33 -19.36
N LEU A 469 16.16 13.47 -18.42
CA LEU A 469 16.90 13.17 -17.20
C LEU A 469 17.16 11.67 -17.12
N LEU A 470 18.18 11.31 -16.35
CA LEU A 470 18.43 9.92 -15.97
C LEU A 470 17.90 9.66 -14.56
N SER A 471 17.39 8.47 -14.29
CA SER A 471 17.18 8.05 -12.91
C SER A 471 18.55 7.83 -12.23
N SER A 472 18.59 7.90 -10.90
CA SER A 472 19.73 7.40 -10.13
C SER A 472 19.93 5.91 -10.42
N THR A 473 21.13 5.38 -10.17
CA THR A 473 21.41 3.95 -10.35
C THR A 473 21.55 3.27 -9.00
N ALA A 474 20.98 2.07 -8.91
CA ALA A 474 21.23 1.13 -7.83
C ALA A 474 21.93 -0.11 -8.36
N ASN A 475 22.47 -0.95 -7.48
CA ASN A 475 23.13 -2.20 -7.85
C ASN A 475 22.18 -3.18 -8.58
N TRP A 476 20.86 -3.03 -8.39
CA TRP A 476 19.81 -3.90 -8.95
C TRP A 476 19.04 -3.31 -10.14
N GLN A 477 19.27 -2.05 -10.50
CA GLN A 477 18.58 -1.40 -11.62
C GLN A 477 19.53 -0.59 -12.50
N ARG A 478 19.21 -0.53 -13.80
CA ARG A 478 19.86 0.39 -14.75
C ARG A 478 19.18 1.76 -14.68
N ALA A 479 19.91 2.82 -15.01
CA ALA A 479 19.32 4.13 -15.16
C ALA A 479 18.32 4.16 -16.32
N GLU A 480 17.17 4.77 -16.08
CA GLU A 480 16.13 5.02 -17.08
C GLU A 480 16.23 6.46 -17.60
N GLU A 481 16.04 6.62 -18.90
CA GLU A 481 15.92 7.93 -19.55
C GLU A 481 14.45 8.36 -19.52
N SER A 482 14.14 9.52 -18.95
CA SER A 482 12.77 10.03 -18.90
C SER A 482 12.70 11.53 -19.07
N SER A 483 11.62 12.04 -19.68
CA SER A 483 11.41 13.47 -19.72
C SER A 483 10.97 14.02 -18.37
N LEU A 484 11.37 15.27 -18.06
CA LEU A 484 10.95 15.94 -16.84
C LEU A 484 9.41 16.08 -16.79
N ASP A 485 8.77 16.28 -17.94
CA ASP A 485 7.31 16.38 -18.03
C ASP A 485 6.62 15.05 -17.70
N PHE A 486 7.16 13.91 -18.17
CA PHE A 486 6.68 12.58 -17.79
C PHE A 486 6.80 12.36 -16.27
N ILE A 487 7.96 12.67 -15.69
CA ILE A 487 8.21 12.52 -14.25
C ILE A 487 7.18 13.34 -13.45
N LYS A 488 6.99 14.62 -13.77
CA LYS A 488 6.00 15.47 -13.09
C LYS A 488 4.60 14.88 -13.15
N LYS A 489 4.16 14.37 -14.32
CA LYS A 489 2.84 13.77 -14.48
C LYS A 489 2.71 12.41 -13.79
N ALA A 490 3.79 11.62 -13.72
CA ALA A 490 3.78 10.34 -13.03
C ALA A 490 3.75 10.47 -11.49
N LEU A 491 4.17 11.60 -10.93
CA LEU A 491 4.20 11.84 -9.48
C LEU A 491 2.84 12.28 -8.88
N VAL A 492 1.84 12.66 -9.68
CA VAL A 492 0.57 13.19 -9.16
C VAL A 492 -0.33 12.11 -8.54
N GLY A 493 -1.19 12.50 -7.59
CA GLY A 493 -2.25 11.67 -7.01
C GLY A 493 -1.96 11.12 -5.62
N GLY A 494 -0.74 11.23 -5.09
CA GLY A 494 -0.35 10.77 -3.75
C GLY A 494 0.79 11.59 -3.16
N PRO A 495 1.38 11.19 -2.04
CA PRO A 495 2.60 11.82 -1.53
C PRO A 495 3.71 11.80 -2.59
N ILE A 496 4.54 12.83 -2.60
CA ILE A 496 5.66 12.96 -3.54
C ILE A 496 6.96 12.84 -2.77
N GLY A 497 7.74 11.83 -3.13
CA GLY A 497 9.09 11.63 -2.62
C GLY A 497 10.16 12.10 -3.61
N ILE A 498 11.23 12.64 -3.07
CA ILE A 498 12.46 12.99 -3.78
C ILE A 498 13.60 12.22 -3.11
N SER A 499 14.25 11.34 -3.84
CA SER A 499 15.35 10.54 -3.29
C SER A 499 16.46 10.41 -4.34
N CYS A 500 17.27 11.45 -4.45
CA CYS A 500 18.40 11.53 -5.38
C CYS A 500 19.47 12.48 -4.82
N ASP A 501 20.68 12.42 -5.36
CA ASP A 501 21.71 13.41 -5.09
C ASP A 501 21.36 14.72 -5.82
N LEU A 502 20.71 15.63 -5.07
CA LEU A 502 20.28 16.92 -5.61
C LEU A 502 21.44 17.80 -6.08
N THR A 503 22.68 17.51 -5.67
CA THR A 503 23.86 18.23 -6.17
C THR A 503 24.16 17.89 -7.64
N GLN A 504 23.67 16.74 -8.12
CA GLN A 504 23.78 16.31 -9.51
C GLN A 504 22.58 16.76 -10.37
N VAL A 505 21.64 17.50 -9.80
CA VAL A 505 20.48 18.04 -10.53
C VAL A 505 20.72 19.51 -10.87
N SER A 506 20.55 19.88 -12.14
CA SER A 506 20.78 21.26 -12.59
C SER A 506 19.83 22.26 -11.91
N SER A 507 20.27 23.50 -11.76
CA SER A 507 19.46 24.56 -11.14
C SER A 507 18.15 24.82 -11.88
N ASP A 508 18.15 24.71 -13.21
CA ASP A 508 16.94 24.87 -14.03
C ASP A 508 15.94 23.74 -13.77
N THR A 509 16.41 22.49 -13.63
CA THR A 509 15.56 21.35 -13.26
C THR A 509 14.98 21.51 -11.86
N ILE A 510 15.79 21.95 -10.89
CA ILE A 510 15.31 22.26 -9.53
C ILE A 510 14.21 23.31 -9.57
N LYS A 511 14.39 24.39 -10.36
CA LYS A 511 13.40 25.45 -10.51
C LYS A 511 12.08 24.92 -11.08
N GLU A 512 12.12 24.17 -12.19
CA GLU A 512 10.92 23.63 -12.82
C GLU A 512 10.17 22.63 -11.91
N LEU A 513 10.90 21.81 -11.14
CA LEU A 513 10.31 20.93 -10.15
C LEU A 513 9.70 21.68 -8.97
N SER A 514 10.35 22.75 -8.51
CA SER A 514 9.80 23.63 -7.46
C SER A 514 8.48 24.25 -7.89
N GLU A 515 8.40 24.78 -9.12
CA GLU A 515 7.15 25.32 -9.69
C GLU A 515 6.04 24.25 -9.77
N PHE A 516 6.40 23.03 -10.16
CA PHE A 516 5.46 21.89 -10.15
C PHE A 516 4.99 21.54 -8.73
N ILE A 517 5.91 21.46 -7.76
CA ILE A 517 5.61 21.16 -6.36
C ILE A 517 4.69 22.23 -5.75
N ASP A 518 4.94 23.52 -6.03
CA ASP A 518 4.10 24.61 -5.54
C ASP A 518 2.68 24.53 -6.11
N LYS A 519 2.55 24.22 -7.40
CA LYS A 519 1.25 23.95 -8.02
C LYS A 519 0.57 22.75 -7.37
N TYR A 520 1.29 21.65 -7.17
CA TYR A 520 0.76 20.44 -6.54
C TYR A 520 0.26 20.71 -5.11
N LYS A 521 1.01 21.48 -4.32
CA LYS A 521 0.58 21.93 -2.98
C LYS A 521 -0.71 22.75 -3.03
N GLY A 522 -0.86 23.62 -4.03
CA GLY A 522 -2.10 24.38 -4.25
C GLY A 522 -3.32 23.48 -4.56
N GLU A 523 -3.09 22.34 -5.19
CA GLU A 523 -4.12 21.37 -5.57
C GLU A 523 -4.27 20.22 -4.54
N ARG A 524 -3.51 20.21 -3.43
CA ARG A 524 -3.44 19.11 -2.44
C ARG A 524 -4.80 18.63 -1.96
N LYS A 525 -5.75 19.55 -1.74
CA LYS A 525 -7.11 19.20 -1.31
C LYS A 525 -7.84 18.33 -2.34
N PHE A 526 -7.62 18.57 -3.63
CA PHE A 526 -8.18 17.72 -4.69
C PHE A 526 -7.53 16.33 -4.62
N TRP A 527 -6.19 16.26 -4.63
CA TRP A 527 -5.46 15.00 -4.65
C TRP A 527 -5.72 14.12 -3.43
N ALA A 528 -5.82 14.72 -2.24
CA ALA A 528 -6.08 14.02 -0.99
C ALA A 528 -7.47 13.36 -0.91
N ASN A 529 -8.43 13.82 -1.72
CA ASN A 529 -9.81 13.32 -1.73
C ASN A 529 -10.20 12.69 -3.08
N SER A 530 -9.27 12.56 -4.01
CA SER A 530 -9.56 12.02 -5.32
C SER A 530 -9.79 10.51 -5.29
N GLU A 531 -10.71 10.09 -6.12
CA GLU A 531 -10.90 8.70 -6.55
C GLU A 531 -10.09 8.50 -7.82
N CYS A 532 -9.64 7.28 -8.08
CA CYS A 532 -8.88 6.98 -9.29
C CYS A 532 -9.56 5.88 -10.10
N HIS A 533 -9.65 6.09 -11.42
CA HIS A 533 -10.10 5.10 -12.40
C HIS A 533 -8.97 4.79 -13.37
N ILE A 534 -8.82 3.53 -13.73
CA ILE A 534 -7.96 3.10 -14.81
C ILE A 534 -8.82 3.03 -16.06
N LEU A 535 -8.66 3.99 -16.98
CA LEU A 535 -9.46 4.05 -18.21
C LEU A 535 -8.87 3.21 -19.34
N CYS A 536 -7.56 2.99 -19.31
CA CYS A 536 -6.84 2.13 -20.26
C CYS A 536 -5.63 1.51 -19.55
N ASN A 537 -5.37 0.23 -19.80
CA ASN A 537 -4.17 -0.46 -19.34
C ASN A 537 -3.78 -1.52 -20.38
N THR A 538 -2.96 -1.12 -21.33
CA THR A 538 -2.40 -1.98 -22.38
C THR A 538 -0.87 -1.95 -22.28
N PRO A 539 -0.15 -2.85 -22.94
CA PRO A 539 1.32 -2.79 -23.00
C PRO A 539 1.88 -1.49 -23.62
N THR A 540 1.04 -0.71 -24.31
CA THR A 540 1.46 0.50 -25.02
C THR A 540 0.96 1.79 -24.39
N LEU A 541 -0.13 1.74 -23.62
CA LEU A 541 -0.80 2.91 -23.10
C LEU A 541 -1.47 2.64 -21.75
N THR A 542 -1.15 3.47 -20.78
CA THR A 542 -1.88 3.57 -19.52
C THR A 542 -2.60 4.90 -19.44
N VAL A 543 -3.87 4.91 -19.03
CA VAL A 543 -4.64 6.13 -18.79
C VAL A 543 -5.31 6.06 -17.43
N LEU A 544 -5.02 7.06 -16.61
CA LEU A 544 -5.57 7.22 -15.26
C LEU A 544 -6.43 8.48 -15.20
N GLN A 545 -7.60 8.36 -14.59
CA GLN A 545 -8.49 9.47 -14.27
C GLN A 545 -8.53 9.64 -12.75
N PHE A 546 -8.37 10.88 -12.31
CA PHE A 546 -8.60 11.29 -10.93
C PHE A 546 -9.77 12.27 -10.88
N ASN A 547 -10.72 12.09 -9.97
CA ASN A 547 -11.84 12.99 -9.79
C ASN A 547 -12.25 13.10 -8.32
N ASP A 548 -12.85 14.22 -7.95
CA ASP A 548 -13.60 14.31 -6.70
C ASP A 548 -14.90 13.49 -6.80
N LYS A 549 -15.48 13.12 -5.65
CA LYS A 549 -16.67 12.24 -5.56
C LYS A 549 -17.91 12.77 -6.32
N ASP A 550 -17.97 14.09 -6.59
CA ASP A 550 -19.10 14.76 -7.24
C ASP A 550 -18.80 15.09 -8.72
N TYR A 551 -17.65 14.67 -9.24
CA TYR A 551 -17.16 14.96 -10.60
C TYR A 551 -17.15 16.46 -10.94
N LYS A 552 -16.81 17.32 -9.95
CA LYS A 552 -16.67 18.77 -10.19
C LYS A 552 -15.36 19.10 -10.88
N GLU A 553 -14.31 18.35 -10.58
CA GLU A 553 -13.02 18.40 -11.25
C GLU A 553 -12.56 16.99 -11.60
N ILE A 554 -12.14 16.79 -12.84
CA ILE A 554 -11.64 15.52 -13.37
C ILE A 554 -10.30 15.81 -14.04
N LYS A 555 -9.26 15.05 -13.68
CA LYS A 555 -7.93 15.12 -14.30
C LYS A 555 -7.58 13.78 -14.90
N ILE A 556 -7.26 13.76 -16.19
CA ILE A 556 -6.94 12.54 -16.95
C ILE A 556 -5.50 12.64 -17.39
N TYR A 557 -4.73 11.60 -17.14
CA TYR A 557 -3.33 11.46 -17.51
C TYR A 557 -3.15 10.23 -18.38
N SER A 558 -2.48 10.38 -19.51
CA SER A 558 -2.03 9.27 -20.34
C SER A 558 -0.52 9.12 -20.27
N TYR A 559 -0.07 7.88 -20.30
CA TYR A 559 1.34 7.49 -20.29
C TYR A 559 1.55 6.48 -21.41
N THR A 560 2.29 6.87 -22.45
CA THR A 560 2.56 6.04 -23.62
C THR A 560 3.89 5.33 -23.43
N GLU A 561 3.88 4.01 -23.40
CA GLU A 561 5.11 3.19 -23.34
C GLU A 561 5.70 2.95 -24.73
N HIS A 562 4.84 2.73 -25.73
CA HIS A 562 5.26 2.59 -27.14
C HIS A 562 4.29 3.36 -28.03
N PRO A 563 4.78 4.14 -29.00
CA PRO A 563 3.92 4.88 -29.92
C PRO A 563 3.18 3.90 -30.84
N VAL A 564 1.84 3.98 -30.84
CA VAL A 564 0.98 3.17 -31.72
C VAL A 564 0.17 4.03 -32.67
N GLN A 565 -0.04 5.30 -32.34
CA GLN A 565 -0.82 6.27 -33.10
C GLN A 565 -0.51 7.68 -32.64
N GLU A 566 -0.90 8.68 -33.37
CA GLU A 566 -0.65 10.08 -33.01
C GLU A 566 -1.43 10.50 -31.76
N TYR A 567 -2.70 10.09 -31.66
CA TYR A 567 -3.60 10.39 -30.57
C TYR A 567 -4.38 9.15 -30.13
N ALA A 568 -4.59 9.02 -28.84
CA ALA A 568 -5.52 8.05 -28.25
C ALA A 568 -6.83 8.75 -27.86
N THR A 569 -7.97 8.21 -28.31
CA THR A 569 -9.29 8.66 -27.87
C THR A 569 -9.68 7.95 -26.59
N ILE A 570 -9.97 8.72 -25.55
CA ILE A 570 -10.28 8.23 -24.21
C ILE A 570 -11.67 8.71 -23.81
N TYR A 571 -12.46 7.83 -23.24
CA TYR A 571 -13.79 8.10 -22.72
C TYR A 571 -13.75 8.28 -21.21
N PRO A 572 -13.96 9.50 -20.68
CA PRO A 572 -13.96 9.73 -19.23
C PRO A 572 -15.06 8.96 -18.52
N PHE A 573 -14.79 8.47 -17.33
CA PHE A 573 -15.81 7.90 -16.44
C PHE A 573 -16.50 9.06 -15.69
N ILE A 574 -17.79 9.28 -15.92
CA ILE A 574 -18.58 10.33 -15.28
C ILE A 574 -19.94 9.74 -14.86
N GLU A 575 -20.27 9.81 -13.56
CA GLU A 575 -21.61 9.47 -13.09
C GLU A 575 -22.55 10.69 -13.20
N GLY A 576 -23.62 10.53 -13.96
CA GLY A 576 -24.63 11.58 -14.18
C GLY A 576 -24.33 12.51 -15.34
N GLU A 577 -25.19 13.53 -15.49
CA GLU A 577 -25.12 14.52 -16.57
C GLU A 577 -24.45 15.83 -16.10
N GLY A 578 -23.79 16.52 -17.00
CA GLY A 578 -23.16 17.79 -16.70
C GLY A 578 -22.54 18.46 -17.92
N ARG A 579 -22.14 19.72 -17.75
CA ARG A 579 -21.32 20.47 -18.72
C ARG A 579 -19.99 20.81 -18.06
N TYR A 580 -18.92 20.74 -18.81
CA TYR A 580 -17.56 20.93 -18.33
C TYR A 580 -16.79 21.91 -19.22
N THR A 581 -15.87 22.65 -18.62
CA THR A 581 -14.79 23.31 -19.36
C THR A 581 -13.66 22.31 -19.56
N LEU A 582 -13.35 21.95 -20.80
CA LEU A 582 -12.19 21.15 -21.15
C LEU A 582 -10.96 22.05 -21.24
N ILE A 583 -9.94 21.73 -20.49
CA ILE A 583 -8.67 22.48 -20.37
C ILE A 583 -7.54 21.54 -20.78
N LYS A 584 -6.80 21.91 -21.82
CA LYS A 584 -5.59 21.19 -22.27
C LYS A 584 -4.50 22.22 -22.59
N SER A 585 -3.27 21.97 -22.13
CA SER A 585 -2.15 22.86 -22.41
C SER A 585 -1.93 23.05 -23.90
N GLY A 586 -1.76 24.30 -24.35
CA GLY A 586 -1.55 24.63 -25.75
C GLY A 586 -2.82 24.70 -26.61
N TYR A 587 -4.00 24.51 -26.01
CA TYR A 587 -5.30 24.58 -26.70
C TYR A 587 -6.25 25.58 -26.03
N GLU A 588 -7.18 26.13 -26.80
CA GLU A 588 -8.24 26.97 -26.26
C GLU A 588 -9.21 26.13 -25.41
N ASN A 589 -9.63 26.68 -24.28
CA ASN A 589 -10.63 26.07 -23.44
C ASN A 589 -11.97 26.02 -24.15
N ARG A 590 -12.65 24.87 -24.10
CA ARG A 590 -14.00 24.72 -24.69
C ARG A 590 -14.99 24.09 -23.72
N ALA A 591 -16.27 24.44 -23.87
CA ALA A 591 -17.35 23.78 -23.14
C ALA A 591 -17.70 22.46 -23.84
N VAL A 592 -17.89 21.40 -23.04
CA VAL A 592 -18.29 20.06 -23.50
C VAL A 592 -19.37 19.50 -22.58
N SER A 593 -20.31 18.73 -23.13
CA SER A 593 -21.31 18.02 -22.33
C SER A 593 -20.85 16.59 -21.99
N THR A 594 -21.46 15.96 -20.98
CA THR A 594 -21.24 14.52 -20.71
C THR A 594 -21.62 13.67 -21.92
N GLU A 595 -22.70 14.03 -22.65
CA GLU A 595 -23.11 13.32 -23.87
C GLU A 595 -22.01 13.38 -24.94
N GLU A 596 -21.49 14.60 -25.23
CA GLU A 596 -20.37 14.78 -26.16
C GLU A 596 -19.12 13.99 -25.76
N LEU A 597 -18.79 13.95 -24.45
CA LEU A 597 -17.67 13.17 -23.93
C LEU A 597 -17.87 11.66 -24.08
N ASN A 598 -19.11 11.17 -23.91
CA ASN A 598 -19.45 9.76 -24.10
C ASN A 598 -19.45 9.34 -25.57
N GLU A 599 -19.80 10.25 -26.50
CA GLU A 599 -19.83 9.96 -27.92
C GLU A 599 -18.46 10.09 -28.59
N ASN A 600 -17.74 11.17 -28.29
CA ASN A 600 -16.53 11.57 -29.01
C ASN A 600 -15.25 11.32 -28.22
N GLY A 601 -15.35 11.16 -26.89
CA GLY A 601 -14.19 11.06 -26.02
C GLY A 601 -13.35 12.35 -25.98
N VAL A 602 -12.14 12.22 -25.46
CA VAL A 602 -11.07 13.24 -25.46
C VAL A 602 -9.80 12.67 -26.07
N CYS A 603 -9.04 13.49 -26.80
CA CYS A 603 -7.81 13.06 -27.46
C CYS A 603 -6.59 13.42 -26.61
N LEU A 604 -5.75 12.42 -26.34
CA LEU A 604 -4.46 12.53 -25.65
C LEU A 604 -3.34 12.10 -26.60
N LEU A 605 -2.18 12.74 -26.50
CA LEU A 605 -1.00 12.40 -27.32
C LEU A 605 -0.51 10.98 -27.00
N ALA A 606 -0.13 10.25 -28.06
CA ALA A 606 0.37 8.87 -27.96
C ALA A 606 1.42 8.59 -29.05
N ASN A 607 2.13 9.62 -29.51
CA ASN A 607 2.98 9.59 -30.70
C ASN A 607 4.47 9.37 -30.45
N TYR A 608 4.92 9.47 -29.19
CA TYR A 608 6.31 9.25 -28.81
C TYR A 608 6.47 8.18 -27.74
N LEU A 609 7.64 7.57 -27.71
CA LEU A 609 8.06 6.69 -26.63
C LEU A 609 8.09 7.47 -25.31
N HIS A 610 7.46 6.94 -24.27
CA HIS A 610 7.41 7.52 -22.93
C HIS A 610 6.94 8.98 -22.90
N ILE A 611 5.92 9.32 -23.70
CA ILE A 611 5.23 10.61 -23.57
C ILE A 611 4.12 10.52 -22.52
N ALA A 612 3.96 11.59 -21.75
CA ALA A 612 2.79 11.78 -20.88
C ALA A 612 1.99 13.01 -21.31
N ASP A 613 0.67 12.87 -21.42
CA ASP A 613 -0.24 13.99 -21.73
C ASP A 613 -1.34 14.08 -20.67
N SER A 614 -2.02 15.21 -20.58
CA SER A 614 -3.06 15.41 -19.59
C SER A 614 -4.15 16.38 -20.02
N ILE A 615 -5.35 16.14 -19.50
CA ILE A 615 -6.54 16.98 -19.67
C ILE A 615 -7.19 17.20 -18.32
N THR A 616 -7.76 18.39 -18.11
CA THR A 616 -8.62 18.70 -16.97
C THR A 616 -10.02 19.07 -17.45
N LEU A 617 -11.05 18.51 -16.80
CA LEU A 617 -12.44 18.87 -16.97
C LEU A 617 -12.93 19.55 -15.69
N LYS A 618 -13.48 20.76 -15.78
CA LYS A 618 -14.08 21.47 -14.65
C LYS A 618 -15.56 21.70 -14.92
N LYS A 619 -16.40 21.26 -13.99
CA LYS A 619 -17.86 21.39 -14.10
C LYS A 619 -18.25 22.87 -14.15
N LEU A 620 -19.12 23.24 -15.10
CA LEU A 620 -19.63 24.60 -15.30
C LEU A 620 -20.75 24.92 -14.32
#